data_859d86bd70419bf0cfbca74b2eaca977
#
_entry.id   859d86bd70419bf0cfbca74b2eaca977
#
_cell.length_a   1.000
_cell.length_b   1.000
_cell.length_c   1.000
_cell.angle_alpha   90.00
_cell.angle_beta   90.00
_cell.angle_gamma   90.00
#
_symmetry.space_group_name_H-M   'P 1'
#
loop_
_entity.id
_entity.type
_entity.pdbx_description
1 polymer ?
#
loop_
_entity_poly.entity_id
_entity_poly.type
_entity_poly.pdbx_seq_one_letter_code
_entity_poly.pdbx_strand_id
1 'polypeptide(L)'
;MTPKQAEKLNDSEFKRYFGIKRTTYQHMLTILQEAYNEQHKKGGRKAKISPESKLVITLNYYREYRSQFHIAQDFGITKSAVCKAIKWVEGILINHKDFALPGKKALWQDNNLETVLIDATEIPIERPKKKQRRQYSGKKKRHTLKAQIVVDKKSKRILCTHVGRGGMHDFKLYQSSKITIKQSILIQVDSGYQGIQQTHANSQLPKKKTKLKPLTKADKKANRKLSSKRVTNEHVIGKLKCFKILSCRYRNRRKRFGLRVNLISAIYNFELG
;
A
#
# COMPACT_ATOMS: atom_id res chain seq x y z
N MET A 1 -6.61 -13.51 18.85
CA MET A 1 -6.00 -14.77 18.36
C MET A 1 -4.53 -14.76 18.75
N THR A 2 -4.09 -15.80 19.43
CA THR A 2 -2.68 -16.03 19.81
C THR A 2 -1.95 -16.87 18.75
N PRO A 3 -0.59 -16.94 18.75
CA PRO A 3 0.15 -17.81 17.85
C PRO A 3 -0.33 -19.27 17.84
N LYS A 4 -0.52 -19.87 19.01
CA LYS A 4 -1.03 -21.25 19.17
C LYS A 4 -2.40 -21.48 18.51
N GLN A 5 -3.27 -20.46 18.52
CA GLN A 5 -4.56 -20.54 17.83
C GLN A 5 -4.40 -20.40 16.30
N ALA A 6 -3.40 -19.63 15.84
CA ALA A 6 -3.11 -19.45 14.42
C ALA A 6 -2.57 -20.74 13.76
N GLU A 7 -1.84 -21.56 14.50
CA GLU A 7 -1.33 -22.87 14.03
C GLU A 7 -2.47 -23.83 13.68
N LYS A 8 -3.59 -23.77 14.37
CA LYS A 8 -4.75 -24.66 14.18
C LYS A 8 -5.58 -24.33 12.94
N LEU A 9 -5.39 -23.16 12.32
CA LEU A 9 -6.09 -22.76 11.11
C LEU A 9 -5.59 -23.56 9.90
N ASN A 10 -6.48 -23.94 8.97
CA ASN A 10 -6.03 -24.38 7.66
C ASN A 10 -5.51 -23.18 6.82
N ASP A 11 -4.88 -23.43 5.67
CA ASP A 11 -4.24 -22.36 4.88
C ASP A 11 -5.23 -21.34 4.33
N SER A 12 -6.45 -21.74 3.99
CA SER A 12 -7.52 -20.83 3.55
C SER A 12 -7.97 -19.90 4.69
N GLU A 13 -8.22 -20.47 5.87
CA GLU A 13 -8.58 -19.73 7.08
C GLU A 13 -7.46 -18.81 7.52
N PHE A 14 -6.21 -19.29 7.48
CA PHE A 14 -5.02 -18.50 7.82
C PHE A 14 -4.91 -17.27 6.93
N LYS A 15 -5.00 -17.46 5.60
CA LYS A 15 -4.97 -16.37 4.63
C LYS A 15 -6.15 -15.41 4.82
N ARG A 16 -7.34 -15.93 5.10
CA ARG A 16 -8.53 -15.11 5.37
C ARG A 16 -8.34 -14.26 6.61
N TYR A 17 -7.72 -14.82 7.66
CA TYR A 17 -7.50 -14.13 8.92
C TYR A 17 -6.39 -13.09 8.86
N PHE A 18 -5.21 -13.46 8.36
CA PHE A 18 -4.02 -12.60 8.33
C PHE A 18 -3.86 -11.77 7.05
N GLY A 19 -4.52 -12.15 5.97
CA GLY A 19 -4.41 -11.51 4.66
C GLY A 19 -3.18 -11.90 3.85
N ILE A 20 -2.38 -12.86 4.34
CA ILE A 20 -1.15 -13.38 3.72
C ILE A 20 -1.11 -14.89 3.74
N LYS A 21 -0.30 -15.49 2.87
CA LYS A 21 -0.04 -16.95 2.86
C LYS A 21 0.74 -17.36 4.11
N ARG A 22 0.61 -18.62 4.52
CA ARG A 22 1.38 -19.18 5.63
C ARG A 22 2.89 -19.14 5.36
N THR A 23 3.30 -19.39 4.12
CA THR A 23 4.70 -19.31 3.68
C THR A 23 5.27 -17.90 3.87
N THR A 24 4.52 -16.86 3.51
CA THR A 24 4.89 -15.45 3.73
C THR A 24 5.02 -15.14 5.23
N TYR A 25 4.10 -15.66 6.04
CA TYR A 25 4.17 -15.50 7.49
C TYR A 25 5.42 -16.15 8.08
N GLN A 26 5.74 -17.38 7.68
CA GLN A 26 6.94 -18.08 8.15
C GLN A 26 8.21 -17.35 7.77
N HIS A 27 8.30 -16.85 6.53
CA HIS A 27 9.44 -16.05 6.10
C HIS A 27 9.60 -14.75 6.92
N MET A 28 8.50 -14.03 7.15
CA MET A 28 8.52 -12.86 8.05
C MET A 28 8.98 -13.22 9.46
N LEU A 29 8.51 -14.35 9.99
CA LEU A 29 8.87 -14.80 11.33
C LEU A 29 10.36 -15.11 11.43
N THR A 30 10.95 -15.79 10.45
CA THR A 30 12.39 -16.06 10.38
C THR A 30 13.20 -14.76 10.45
N ILE A 31 12.86 -13.77 9.61
CA ILE A 31 13.53 -12.45 9.62
C ILE A 31 13.44 -11.77 11.00
N LEU A 32 12.26 -11.84 11.63
CA LEU A 32 12.05 -11.22 12.94
C LEU A 32 12.80 -11.95 14.05
N GLN A 33 12.94 -13.29 13.97
CA GLN A 33 13.73 -14.10 14.90
C GLN A 33 15.21 -13.80 14.78
N GLU A 34 15.73 -13.73 13.55
CA GLU A 34 17.12 -13.35 13.28
C GLU A 34 17.43 -11.95 13.85
N ALA A 35 16.59 -10.97 13.57
CA ALA A 35 16.74 -9.61 14.09
C ALA A 35 16.62 -9.56 15.62
N TYR A 36 15.77 -10.38 16.22
CA TYR A 36 15.67 -10.49 17.67
C TYR A 36 16.94 -11.08 18.27
N ASN A 37 17.47 -12.17 17.70
CA ASN A 37 18.67 -12.83 18.16
C ASN A 37 19.89 -11.88 18.05
N GLU A 38 20.00 -11.16 16.93
CA GLU A 38 21.06 -10.16 16.73
C GLU A 38 21.04 -9.06 17.81
N GLN A 39 19.85 -8.54 18.13
CA GLN A 39 19.67 -7.54 19.20
C GLN A 39 20.05 -8.04 20.58
N HIS A 40 20.00 -9.37 20.81
CA HIS A 40 20.29 -10.00 22.11
C HIS A 40 21.64 -10.71 22.18
N LYS A 41 22.46 -10.64 21.13
CA LYS A 41 23.85 -11.19 21.16
C LYS A 41 24.69 -10.66 22.31
N LYS A 42 24.50 -9.39 22.67
CA LYS A 42 25.21 -8.75 23.78
C LYS A 42 24.58 -9.01 25.16
N GLY A 43 23.62 -9.95 25.24
CA GLY A 43 22.86 -10.20 26.46
C GLY A 43 21.72 -9.22 26.69
N GLY A 44 21.21 -9.17 27.89
CA GLY A 44 20.12 -8.30 28.31
C GLY A 44 18.82 -9.05 28.59
N ARG A 45 17.82 -8.35 29.16
CA ARG A 45 16.54 -8.95 29.54
C ARG A 45 15.74 -9.40 28.30
N LYS A 46 15.34 -10.66 28.28
CA LYS A 46 14.45 -11.21 27.23
C LYS A 46 13.13 -10.45 27.19
N ALA A 47 12.64 -10.17 25.98
CA ALA A 47 11.35 -9.51 25.81
C ALA A 47 10.20 -10.39 26.28
N LYS A 48 9.24 -9.81 27.01
CA LYS A 48 8.02 -10.53 27.47
C LYS A 48 7.14 -11.01 26.31
N ILE A 49 7.23 -10.37 25.14
CA ILE A 49 6.43 -10.67 23.95
C ILE A 49 7.39 -11.24 22.90
N SER A 50 7.15 -12.48 22.48
CA SER A 50 7.96 -13.16 21.46
C SER A 50 7.89 -12.46 20.10
N PRO A 51 8.88 -12.62 19.22
CA PRO A 51 8.83 -12.13 17.83
C PRO A 51 7.56 -12.57 17.11
N GLU A 52 7.15 -13.81 17.29
CA GLU A 52 5.93 -14.36 16.70
C GLU A 52 4.67 -13.64 17.19
N SER A 53 4.53 -13.45 18.50
CA SER A 53 3.40 -12.69 19.07
C SER A 53 3.37 -11.25 18.55
N LYS A 54 4.53 -10.61 18.37
CA LYS A 54 4.63 -9.27 17.77
C LYS A 54 4.16 -9.26 16.30
N LEU A 55 4.48 -10.31 15.54
CA LEU A 55 4.03 -10.47 14.17
C LEU A 55 2.50 -10.64 14.11
N VAL A 56 1.94 -11.55 14.90
CA VAL A 56 0.48 -11.77 14.99
C VAL A 56 -0.25 -10.47 15.38
N ILE A 57 0.25 -9.74 16.37
CA ILE A 57 -0.28 -8.43 16.77
C ILE A 57 -0.28 -7.45 15.58
N THR A 58 0.80 -7.41 14.82
CA THR A 58 0.95 -6.48 13.69
C THR A 58 0.02 -6.84 12.55
N LEU A 59 -0.10 -8.13 12.19
CA LEU A 59 -1.00 -8.60 11.15
C LEU A 59 -2.47 -8.39 11.53
N ASN A 60 -2.86 -8.65 12.76
CA ASN A 60 -4.20 -8.33 13.28
C ASN A 60 -4.50 -6.83 13.18
N TYR A 61 -3.53 -6.00 13.50
CA TYR A 61 -3.67 -4.56 13.38
C TYR A 61 -3.78 -4.11 11.92
N TYR A 62 -3.10 -4.75 10.99
CA TYR A 62 -3.16 -4.42 9.57
C TYR A 62 -4.44 -4.95 8.91
N ARG A 63 -4.73 -6.25 9.14
CA ARG A 63 -5.81 -6.97 8.45
C ARG A 63 -7.19 -6.48 8.86
N GLU A 64 -7.49 -6.54 10.16
CA GLU A 64 -8.82 -6.17 10.67
C GLU A 64 -8.89 -4.73 11.19
N TYR A 65 -7.75 -4.09 11.33
CA TYR A 65 -7.59 -2.74 11.84
C TYR A 65 -8.31 -2.55 13.18
N ARG A 66 -8.21 -3.56 14.07
CA ARG A 66 -8.71 -3.50 15.44
C ARG A 66 -8.01 -2.39 16.23
N SER A 67 -8.64 -1.85 17.25
CA SER A 67 -7.95 -0.87 18.10
C SER A 67 -6.80 -1.54 18.85
N GLN A 68 -5.73 -0.79 19.08
CA GLN A 68 -4.60 -1.29 19.87
C GLN A 68 -5.01 -1.66 21.29
N PHE A 69 -6.11 -1.09 21.82
CA PHE A 69 -6.68 -1.43 23.09
C PHE A 69 -7.27 -2.86 23.07
N HIS A 70 -8.12 -3.18 22.11
CA HIS A 70 -8.69 -4.52 21.98
C HIS A 70 -7.63 -5.59 21.76
N ILE A 71 -6.60 -5.29 20.94
CA ILE A 71 -5.47 -6.21 20.74
C ILE A 71 -4.71 -6.42 22.07
N ALA A 72 -4.53 -5.35 22.86
CA ALA A 72 -3.87 -5.43 24.14
C ALA A 72 -4.61 -6.37 25.11
N GLN A 73 -5.93 -6.30 25.15
CA GLN A 73 -6.76 -7.19 25.98
C GLN A 73 -6.62 -8.66 25.54
N ASP A 74 -6.65 -8.94 24.23
CA ASP A 74 -6.49 -10.31 23.71
C ASP A 74 -5.15 -10.96 24.12
N PHE A 75 -4.11 -10.15 24.29
CA PHE A 75 -2.76 -10.64 24.63
C PHE A 75 -2.37 -10.43 26.10
N GLY A 76 -3.25 -9.90 26.94
CA GLY A 76 -2.94 -9.58 28.34
C GLY A 76 -1.78 -8.59 28.53
N ILE A 77 -1.65 -7.60 27.61
CA ILE A 77 -0.56 -6.63 27.61
C ILE A 77 -1.08 -5.20 27.55
N THR A 78 -0.20 -4.22 27.74
CA THR A 78 -0.58 -2.81 27.67
C THR A 78 -0.70 -2.32 26.22
N LYS A 79 -1.55 -1.33 25.96
CA LYS A 79 -1.66 -0.64 24.66
C LYS A 79 -0.30 -0.10 24.18
N SER A 80 0.55 0.37 25.11
CA SER A 80 1.91 0.84 24.78
C SER A 80 2.79 -0.29 24.25
N ALA A 81 2.68 -1.50 24.83
CA ALA A 81 3.40 -2.68 24.38
C ALA A 81 2.96 -3.09 22.95
N VAL A 82 1.65 -3.07 22.66
CA VAL A 82 1.12 -3.29 21.29
C VAL A 82 1.72 -2.26 20.31
N CYS A 83 1.71 -0.99 20.66
CA CYS A 83 2.28 0.07 19.80
C CYS A 83 3.78 -0.15 19.53
N LYS A 84 4.56 -0.54 20.55
CA LYS A 84 5.99 -0.86 20.45
C LYS A 84 6.21 -2.10 19.57
N ALA A 85 5.39 -3.16 19.76
CA ALA A 85 5.46 -4.38 18.95
C ALA A 85 5.24 -4.10 17.46
N ILE A 86 4.18 -3.36 17.11
CA ILE A 86 3.90 -2.98 15.73
C ILE A 86 5.06 -2.18 15.13
N LYS A 87 5.57 -1.18 15.85
CA LYS A 87 6.69 -0.35 15.36
C LYS A 87 7.96 -1.15 15.15
N TRP A 88 8.24 -2.12 16.01
CA TRP A 88 9.40 -3.00 15.92
C TRP A 88 9.32 -3.89 14.68
N VAL A 89 8.19 -4.57 14.46
CA VAL A 89 7.96 -5.39 13.26
C VAL A 89 8.03 -4.55 11.98
N GLU A 90 7.33 -3.40 11.95
CA GLU A 90 7.37 -2.48 10.82
C GLU A 90 8.79 -2.01 10.50
N GLY A 91 9.61 -1.72 11.54
CA GLY A 91 10.98 -1.23 11.38
C GLY A 91 11.92 -2.28 10.81
N ILE A 92 11.77 -3.54 11.19
CA ILE A 92 12.61 -4.63 10.68
C ILE A 92 12.22 -4.96 9.25
N LEU A 93 10.93 -5.23 9.00
CA LEU A 93 10.49 -5.69 7.69
C LEU A 93 10.69 -4.65 6.58
N ILE A 94 10.46 -3.35 6.85
CA ILE A 94 10.63 -2.31 5.81
C ILE A 94 12.09 -2.15 5.35
N ASN A 95 13.05 -2.50 6.19
CA ASN A 95 14.47 -2.44 5.88
C ASN A 95 15.02 -3.76 5.31
N HIS A 96 14.23 -4.83 5.31
CA HIS A 96 14.65 -6.11 4.75
C HIS A 96 14.46 -6.13 3.23
N LYS A 97 15.47 -6.65 2.50
CA LYS A 97 15.50 -6.68 1.02
C LYS A 97 14.25 -7.31 0.40
N ASP A 98 13.72 -8.38 1.01
CA ASP A 98 12.57 -9.14 0.49
C ASP A 98 11.23 -8.38 0.64
N PHE A 99 11.19 -7.40 1.55
CA PHE A 99 10.06 -6.50 1.76
C PHE A 99 10.37 -5.06 1.35
N ALA A 100 11.33 -4.87 0.46
CA ALA A 100 11.60 -3.61 -0.20
C ALA A 100 10.92 -3.55 -1.56
N LEU A 101 10.36 -2.40 -1.92
CA LEU A 101 9.90 -2.15 -3.28
C LEU A 101 11.10 -1.86 -4.19
N PRO A 102 11.03 -2.18 -5.50
CA PRO A 102 12.07 -1.83 -6.46
C PRO A 102 12.44 -0.34 -6.45
N GLY A 103 11.48 0.50 -6.08
CA GLY A 103 11.67 1.93 -5.94
C GLY A 103 11.63 2.67 -7.29
N LYS A 104 11.86 3.98 -7.22
CA LYS A 104 11.84 4.84 -8.41
C LYS A 104 12.95 4.51 -9.41
N LYS A 105 14.07 3.95 -8.92
CA LYS A 105 15.21 3.58 -9.77
C LYS A 105 14.83 2.55 -10.82
N ALA A 106 13.94 1.60 -10.50
CA ALA A 106 13.46 0.61 -11.46
C ALA A 106 12.81 1.23 -12.70
N LEU A 107 12.12 2.36 -12.55
CA LEU A 107 11.48 3.08 -13.65
C LEU A 107 12.46 3.72 -14.64
N TRP A 108 13.71 3.80 -14.27
CA TRP A 108 14.78 4.37 -15.09
C TRP A 108 15.82 3.34 -15.52
N GLN A 109 16.11 2.35 -14.68
CA GLN A 109 17.18 1.38 -14.88
C GLN A 109 16.72 0.07 -15.52
N ASP A 110 15.47 -0.34 -15.28
CA ASP A 110 14.96 -1.62 -15.80
C ASP A 110 14.63 -1.51 -17.28
N ASN A 111 15.36 -2.26 -18.10
CA ASN A 111 15.19 -2.30 -19.56
C ASN A 111 14.03 -3.21 -19.98
N ASN A 112 13.49 -4.03 -19.09
CA ASN A 112 12.39 -4.95 -19.38
C ASN A 112 11.01 -4.32 -19.15
N LEU A 113 10.96 -3.08 -18.62
CA LEU A 113 9.71 -2.36 -18.39
C LEU A 113 9.20 -1.75 -19.71
N GLU A 114 8.06 -2.26 -20.17
CA GLU A 114 7.39 -1.77 -21.38
C GLU A 114 6.22 -0.83 -21.04
N THR A 115 5.41 -1.20 -20.05
CA THR A 115 4.19 -0.46 -19.70
C THR A 115 4.01 -0.40 -18.18
N VAL A 116 3.81 0.80 -17.66
CA VAL A 116 3.45 1.02 -16.28
C VAL A 116 2.03 1.57 -16.13
N LEU A 117 1.35 1.12 -15.10
CA LEU A 117 0.04 1.60 -14.70
C LEU A 117 0.21 2.49 -13.48
N ILE A 118 -0.35 3.70 -13.51
CA ILE A 118 -0.33 4.61 -12.36
C ILE A 118 -1.77 4.91 -11.96
N ASP A 119 -2.06 4.71 -10.70
CA ASP A 119 -3.37 5.04 -10.14
C ASP A 119 -3.25 5.52 -8.69
N ALA A 120 -4.24 6.25 -8.22
CA ALA A 120 -4.30 6.76 -6.86
C ALA A 120 -5.57 6.29 -6.15
N THR A 121 -5.38 5.69 -4.99
CA THR A 121 -6.50 5.31 -4.13
C THR A 121 -6.62 6.25 -2.93
N GLU A 122 -7.84 6.49 -2.48
CA GLU A 122 -8.13 7.33 -1.33
C GLU A 122 -8.49 6.50 -0.10
N ILE A 123 -7.86 6.84 1.02
CA ILE A 123 -8.09 6.23 2.32
C ILE A 123 -8.71 7.29 3.24
N PRO A 124 -9.90 7.06 3.84
CA PRO A 124 -10.52 8.02 4.75
C PRO A 124 -9.66 8.24 5.99
N ILE A 125 -9.72 9.48 6.51
CA ILE A 125 -9.05 9.86 7.76
C ILE A 125 -10.03 10.58 8.70
N GLU A 126 -9.63 10.73 9.95
CA GLU A 126 -10.32 11.63 10.88
C GLU A 126 -10.20 13.08 10.39
N ARG A 127 -11.24 13.87 10.66
CA ARG A 127 -11.25 15.31 10.34
C ARG A 127 -10.05 15.98 11.01
N PRO A 128 -9.14 16.62 10.25
CA PRO A 128 -8.00 17.30 10.84
C PRO A 128 -8.44 18.55 11.62
N LYS A 129 -7.78 18.85 12.74
CA LYS A 129 -8.05 20.09 13.50
C LYS A 129 -7.71 21.35 12.70
N LYS A 130 -6.62 21.32 11.90
CA LYS A 130 -6.15 22.47 11.08
C LYS A 130 -6.02 22.06 9.60
N LYS A 131 -6.09 23.06 8.69
CA LYS A 131 -5.89 22.88 7.24
C LYS A 131 -6.82 21.82 6.60
N GLN A 132 -8.08 21.77 7.05
CA GLN A 132 -9.08 20.76 6.67
C GLN A 132 -9.30 20.68 5.16
N ARG A 133 -9.45 21.84 4.48
CA ARG A 133 -9.66 21.95 3.02
C ARG A 133 -8.63 21.17 2.21
N ARG A 134 -7.36 21.13 2.67
CA ARG A 134 -6.27 20.40 1.98
C ARG A 134 -6.43 18.88 2.00
N GLN A 135 -7.19 18.35 2.97
CA GLN A 135 -7.43 16.90 3.11
C GLN A 135 -8.82 16.48 2.59
N TYR A 136 -9.69 17.45 2.24
CA TYR A 136 -11.04 17.15 1.83
C TYR A 136 -11.07 16.71 0.36
N SER A 137 -11.57 15.49 0.12
CA SER A 137 -11.83 14.97 -1.23
C SER A 137 -13.24 15.37 -1.67
N GLY A 138 -13.33 16.23 -2.69
CA GLY A 138 -14.60 16.60 -3.30
C GLY A 138 -15.33 15.39 -3.92
N LYS A 139 -14.58 14.42 -4.46
CA LYS A 139 -15.11 13.17 -5.03
C LYS A 139 -15.71 12.25 -3.95
N LYS A 140 -15.04 12.10 -2.81
CA LYS A 140 -15.45 11.20 -1.72
C LYS A 140 -16.27 11.88 -0.63
N LYS A 141 -16.46 13.22 -0.71
CA LYS A 141 -17.18 14.03 0.27
C LYS A 141 -16.71 13.83 1.72
N ARG A 142 -15.41 13.57 1.92
CA ARG A 142 -14.78 13.34 3.22
C ARG A 142 -13.29 13.65 3.20
N HIS A 143 -12.68 13.71 4.40
CA HIS A 143 -11.23 13.89 4.53
C HIS A 143 -10.52 12.55 4.23
N THR A 144 -9.53 12.61 3.35
CA THR A 144 -8.77 11.43 2.89
C THR A 144 -7.28 11.69 2.82
N LEU A 145 -6.51 10.60 2.74
CA LEU A 145 -5.15 10.56 2.21
C LEU A 145 -5.18 9.84 0.88
N LYS A 146 -4.30 10.22 -0.03
CA LYS A 146 -4.08 9.51 -1.29
C LYS A 146 -2.83 8.66 -1.23
N ALA A 147 -2.91 7.47 -1.79
CA ALA A 147 -1.76 6.61 -2.07
C ALA A 147 -1.72 6.36 -3.58
N GLN A 148 -0.72 6.91 -4.24
CA GLN A 148 -0.39 6.63 -5.63
C GLN A 148 0.44 5.35 -5.69
N ILE A 149 0.12 4.47 -6.62
CA ILE A 149 0.78 3.18 -6.82
C ILE A 149 1.20 3.10 -8.27
N VAL A 150 2.45 2.73 -8.51
CA VAL A 150 3.01 2.48 -9.84
C VAL A 150 3.23 0.98 -9.98
N VAL A 151 2.58 0.38 -10.96
CA VAL A 151 2.55 -1.07 -11.18
C VAL A 151 3.12 -1.39 -12.55
N ASP A 152 4.01 -2.36 -12.63
CA ASP A 152 4.37 -2.98 -13.89
C ASP A 152 3.18 -3.80 -14.42
N LYS A 153 2.75 -3.50 -15.63
CA LYS A 153 1.57 -4.13 -16.23
C LYS A 153 1.76 -5.62 -16.47
N LYS A 154 2.95 -6.05 -16.85
CA LYS A 154 3.29 -7.45 -17.21
C LYS A 154 3.36 -8.32 -15.96
N SER A 155 4.22 -7.98 -15.02
CA SER A 155 4.43 -8.76 -13.80
C SER A 155 3.39 -8.49 -12.70
N LYS A 156 2.60 -7.40 -12.80
CA LYS A 156 1.67 -6.90 -11.77
C LYS A 156 2.38 -6.48 -10.48
N ARG A 157 3.71 -6.39 -10.47
CA ARG A 157 4.49 -5.95 -9.30
C ARG A 157 4.34 -4.44 -9.10
N ILE A 158 4.24 -4.04 -7.86
CA ILE A 158 4.27 -2.64 -7.46
C ILE A 158 5.72 -2.18 -7.45
N LEU A 159 6.06 -1.19 -8.26
CA LEU A 159 7.41 -0.67 -8.38
C LEU A 159 7.71 0.36 -7.30
N CYS A 160 6.82 1.32 -7.13
CA CYS A 160 6.93 2.33 -6.08
C CYS A 160 5.57 2.88 -5.66
N THR A 161 5.54 3.54 -4.51
CA THR A 161 4.35 4.24 -4.01
C THR A 161 4.67 5.67 -3.64
N HIS A 162 3.66 6.53 -3.67
CA HIS A 162 3.76 7.89 -3.17
C HIS A 162 2.47 8.27 -2.44
N VAL A 163 2.58 9.07 -1.37
CA VAL A 163 1.43 9.46 -0.55
C VAL A 163 1.23 10.97 -0.54
N GLY A 164 -0.02 11.38 -0.57
CA GLY A 164 -0.41 12.78 -0.59
C GLY A 164 -1.71 13.08 0.14
N ARG A 165 -2.13 14.32 0.02
CA ARG A 165 -3.36 14.83 0.65
C ARG A 165 -4.57 14.52 -0.21
N GLY A 166 -5.72 14.22 0.41
CA GLY A 166 -6.95 13.87 -0.31
C GLY A 166 -7.49 14.94 -1.26
N GLY A 167 -7.31 16.22 -0.91
CA GLY A 167 -7.71 17.33 -1.78
C GLY A 167 -6.78 17.62 -2.96
N MET A 168 -5.68 16.85 -3.12
CA MET A 168 -4.73 17.03 -4.22
C MET A 168 -5.23 16.29 -5.47
N HIS A 169 -5.15 16.92 -6.65
CA HIS A 169 -5.42 16.25 -7.93
C HIS A 169 -4.38 15.16 -8.22
N ASP A 170 -4.79 14.11 -8.93
CA ASP A 170 -3.93 12.93 -9.16
C ASP A 170 -2.68 13.29 -9.97
N PHE A 171 -2.81 14.15 -11.00
CA PHE A 171 -1.64 14.67 -11.73
C PHE A 171 -0.69 15.48 -10.84
N LYS A 172 -1.21 16.34 -9.95
CA LYS A 172 -0.37 17.06 -8.98
C LYS A 172 0.30 16.12 -7.98
N LEU A 173 -0.36 15.03 -7.60
CA LEU A 173 0.22 13.98 -6.78
C LEU A 173 1.39 13.30 -7.51
N TYR A 174 1.22 13.00 -8.81
CA TYR A 174 2.28 12.46 -9.67
C TYR A 174 3.48 13.42 -9.73
N GLN A 175 3.27 14.70 -10.03
CA GLN A 175 4.35 15.70 -10.05
C GLN A 175 5.08 15.79 -8.69
N SER A 176 4.34 15.77 -7.57
CA SER A 176 4.93 15.81 -6.23
C SER A 176 5.73 14.57 -5.87
N SER A 177 5.46 13.46 -6.54
CA SER A 177 6.20 12.20 -6.36
C SER A 177 7.64 12.27 -6.88
N LYS A 178 7.93 13.22 -7.78
CA LYS A 178 9.24 13.34 -8.45
C LYS A 178 9.70 12.02 -9.06
N ILE A 179 8.77 11.30 -9.67
CA ILE A 179 9.06 10.06 -10.40
C ILE A 179 9.50 10.43 -11.81
N THR A 180 10.67 9.93 -12.21
CA THR A 180 11.16 10.00 -13.58
C THR A 180 11.02 8.64 -14.23
N ILE A 181 10.40 8.57 -15.40
CA ILE A 181 10.14 7.33 -16.15
C ILE A 181 10.81 7.50 -17.53
N LYS A 182 11.49 6.44 -18.02
CA LYS A 182 12.05 6.45 -19.37
C LYS A 182 10.97 6.74 -20.42
N GLN A 183 11.26 7.60 -21.40
CA GLN A 183 10.29 7.95 -22.46
C GLN A 183 9.87 6.77 -23.33
N SER A 184 10.68 5.70 -23.38
CA SER A 184 10.32 4.44 -24.05
C SER A 184 9.19 3.68 -23.36
N ILE A 185 9.01 3.86 -22.04
CA ILE A 185 8.00 3.16 -21.24
C ILE A 185 6.64 3.81 -21.44
N LEU A 186 5.63 3.03 -21.81
CA LEU A 186 4.26 3.50 -21.94
C LEU A 186 3.62 3.69 -20.55
N ILE A 187 3.11 4.89 -20.29
CA ILE A 187 2.33 5.16 -19.06
C ILE A 187 0.84 5.06 -19.36
N GLN A 188 0.11 4.25 -18.61
CA GLN A 188 -1.36 4.19 -18.65
C GLN A 188 -1.94 4.72 -17.34
N VAL A 189 -2.79 5.74 -17.43
CA VAL A 189 -3.39 6.44 -16.29
C VAL A 189 -4.88 6.67 -16.48
N ASP A 190 -5.56 7.11 -15.41
CA ASP A 190 -6.96 7.51 -15.49
C ASP A 190 -7.13 8.98 -15.93
N SER A 191 -8.37 9.40 -16.09
CA SER A 191 -8.71 10.77 -16.48
C SER A 191 -8.34 11.84 -15.43
N GLY A 192 -7.96 11.45 -14.21
CA GLY A 192 -7.48 12.35 -13.16
C GLY A 192 -6.04 12.85 -13.39
N TYR A 193 -5.31 12.21 -14.32
CA TYR A 193 -3.93 12.57 -14.66
C TYR A 193 -3.83 13.48 -15.90
N GLN A 194 -4.88 14.26 -16.20
CA GLN A 194 -4.82 15.24 -17.30
C GLN A 194 -3.58 16.14 -17.18
N GLY A 195 -2.86 16.29 -18.29
CA GLY A 195 -1.58 17.02 -18.33
C GLY A 195 -0.33 16.14 -18.29
N ILE A 196 -0.44 14.85 -18.03
CA ILE A 196 0.72 13.94 -17.98
C ILE A 196 1.48 13.90 -19.31
N GLN A 197 0.78 14.05 -20.43
CA GLN A 197 1.37 14.06 -21.78
C GLN A 197 2.38 15.20 -21.99
N GLN A 198 2.28 16.29 -21.23
CA GLN A 198 3.25 17.39 -21.26
C GLN A 198 4.59 17.00 -20.60
N THR A 199 4.57 16.05 -19.67
CA THR A 199 5.76 15.57 -18.94
C THR A 199 6.28 14.25 -19.46
N HIS A 200 5.40 13.45 -20.07
CA HIS A 200 5.72 12.14 -20.63
C HIS A 200 4.86 11.88 -21.89
N ALA A 201 5.46 12.09 -23.08
CA ALA A 201 4.74 12.01 -24.35
C ALA A 201 4.14 10.60 -24.57
N ASN A 202 4.87 9.54 -24.21
CA ASN A 202 4.40 8.15 -24.32
C ASN A 202 3.44 7.78 -23.19
N SER A 203 2.27 8.46 -23.18
CA SER A 203 1.24 8.22 -22.16
C SER A 203 -0.15 8.09 -22.77
N GLN A 204 -0.94 7.19 -22.19
CA GLN A 204 -2.31 6.91 -22.57
C GLN A 204 -3.26 7.23 -21.42
N LEU A 205 -4.25 8.08 -21.67
CA LEU A 205 -5.31 8.43 -20.74
C LEU A 205 -6.64 8.54 -21.47
N PRO A 206 -7.78 8.28 -20.78
CA PRO A 206 -9.11 8.42 -21.39
C PRO A 206 -9.40 9.89 -21.71
N LYS A 207 -10.00 10.13 -22.88
CA LYS A 207 -10.53 11.45 -23.23
C LYS A 207 -11.63 11.86 -22.24
N LYS A 208 -11.55 13.09 -21.75
CA LYS A 208 -12.55 13.64 -20.83
C LYS A 208 -13.62 14.41 -21.58
N LYS A 209 -14.90 14.22 -21.21
CA LYS A 209 -16.00 15.04 -21.69
C LYS A 209 -15.83 16.48 -21.19
N THR A 210 -15.95 17.45 -22.08
CA THR A 210 -16.04 18.87 -21.74
C THR A 210 -17.43 19.40 -22.15
N LYS A 211 -17.82 20.59 -21.63
CA LYS A 211 -19.09 21.22 -22.03
C LYS A 211 -19.15 21.49 -23.53
N LEU A 212 -18.02 21.89 -24.13
CA LEU A 212 -17.91 22.27 -25.55
C LEU A 212 -17.63 21.08 -26.49
N LYS A 213 -17.07 19.97 -25.98
CA LYS A 213 -16.72 18.79 -26.78
C LYS A 213 -17.27 17.53 -26.12
N PRO A 214 -18.48 17.09 -26.47
CA PRO A 214 -19.03 15.82 -26.03
C PRO A 214 -18.24 14.66 -26.66
N LEU A 215 -18.18 13.53 -25.94
CA LEU A 215 -17.49 12.34 -26.44
C LEU A 215 -18.26 11.71 -27.59
N THR A 216 -17.56 11.47 -28.70
CA THR A 216 -18.10 10.71 -29.85
C THR A 216 -18.29 9.24 -29.50
N LYS A 217 -19.03 8.47 -30.34
CA LYS A 217 -19.14 7.01 -30.21
C LYS A 217 -17.76 6.33 -30.26
N ALA A 218 -16.86 6.80 -31.13
CA ALA A 218 -15.49 6.32 -31.25
C ALA A 218 -14.68 6.59 -29.98
N ASP A 219 -14.77 7.81 -29.40
CA ASP A 219 -14.11 8.14 -28.15
C ASP A 219 -14.58 7.27 -26.99
N LYS A 220 -15.88 7.01 -26.90
CA LYS A 220 -16.46 6.11 -25.89
C LYS A 220 -15.92 4.68 -26.03
N LYS A 221 -15.82 4.16 -27.28
CA LYS A 221 -15.24 2.83 -27.57
C LYS A 221 -13.76 2.77 -27.19
N ALA A 222 -12.97 3.80 -27.54
CA ALA A 222 -11.57 3.92 -27.17
C ALA A 222 -11.37 3.98 -25.65
N ASN A 223 -12.15 4.81 -24.95
CA ASN A 223 -12.12 4.91 -23.50
C ASN A 223 -12.47 3.57 -22.81
N ARG A 224 -13.46 2.82 -23.32
CA ARG A 224 -13.81 1.49 -22.82
C ARG A 224 -12.64 0.50 -22.99
N LYS A 225 -11.97 0.51 -24.16
CA LYS A 225 -10.77 -0.31 -24.40
C LYS A 225 -9.61 0.05 -23.46
N LEU A 226 -9.41 1.33 -23.16
CA LEU A 226 -8.40 1.77 -22.19
C LEU A 226 -8.77 1.38 -20.76
N SER A 227 -10.03 1.50 -20.38
CA SER A 227 -10.50 1.08 -19.05
C SER A 227 -10.31 -0.40 -18.82
N SER A 228 -10.62 -1.26 -19.79
CA SER A 228 -10.40 -2.71 -19.65
C SER A 228 -8.92 -3.06 -19.46
N LYS A 229 -8.00 -2.35 -20.10
CA LYS A 229 -6.55 -2.53 -19.91
C LYS A 229 -6.05 -2.12 -18.50
N ARG A 230 -6.83 -1.30 -17.77
CA ARG A 230 -6.49 -0.78 -16.44
C ARG A 230 -7.08 -1.60 -15.28
N VAL A 231 -7.93 -2.58 -15.55
CA VAL A 231 -8.52 -3.49 -14.55
C VAL A 231 -7.44 -4.12 -13.65
N THR A 232 -6.24 -4.35 -14.19
CA THR A 232 -5.09 -4.83 -13.41
C THR A 232 -4.78 -3.94 -12.20
N ASN A 233 -4.81 -2.60 -12.36
CA ASN A 233 -4.56 -1.68 -11.23
C ASN A 233 -5.65 -1.76 -10.16
N GLU A 234 -6.90 -1.89 -10.60
CA GLU A 234 -8.03 -2.05 -9.68
C GLU A 234 -7.91 -3.33 -8.86
N HIS A 235 -7.48 -4.44 -9.50
CA HIS A 235 -7.21 -5.70 -8.82
C HIS A 235 -6.05 -5.58 -7.82
N VAL A 236 -4.95 -4.93 -8.19
CA VAL A 236 -3.82 -4.70 -7.28
C VAL A 236 -4.26 -3.88 -6.08
N ILE A 237 -4.94 -2.74 -6.32
CA ILE A 237 -5.47 -1.89 -5.25
C ILE A 237 -6.48 -2.64 -4.38
N GLY A 238 -7.34 -3.46 -4.99
CA GLY A 238 -8.29 -4.33 -4.29
C GLY A 238 -7.59 -5.28 -3.32
N LYS A 239 -6.50 -5.93 -3.77
CA LYS A 239 -5.68 -6.80 -2.91
C LYS A 239 -5.01 -6.04 -1.77
N LEU A 240 -4.50 -4.83 -1.98
CA LEU A 240 -3.96 -4.01 -0.89
C LEU A 240 -5.05 -3.62 0.13
N LYS A 241 -6.26 -3.33 -0.34
CA LYS A 241 -7.41 -2.95 0.50
C LYS A 241 -8.01 -4.09 1.30
N CYS A 242 -7.62 -5.33 1.04
CA CYS A 242 -7.97 -6.43 1.93
C CYS A 242 -7.40 -6.22 3.34
N PHE A 243 -6.31 -5.45 3.47
CA PHE A 243 -5.85 -4.93 4.75
C PHE A 243 -6.68 -3.69 5.12
N LYS A 244 -7.59 -3.86 6.09
CA LYS A 244 -8.54 -2.81 6.49
C LYS A 244 -7.88 -1.51 6.95
N ILE A 245 -6.60 -1.53 7.33
CA ILE A 245 -5.83 -0.32 7.63
C ILE A 245 -5.72 0.62 6.41
N LEU A 246 -5.82 0.09 5.17
CA LEU A 246 -5.81 0.84 3.91
C LEU A 246 -7.21 1.08 3.30
N SER A 247 -8.27 0.57 3.93
CA SER A 247 -9.66 0.77 3.45
C SER A 247 -10.56 1.46 4.48
N CYS A 248 -10.34 1.24 5.76
CA CYS A 248 -11.06 1.89 6.85
C CYS A 248 -10.49 3.28 7.17
N ARG A 249 -11.20 4.04 8.03
CA ARG A 249 -10.74 5.35 8.51
C ARG A 249 -9.40 5.21 9.23
N TYR A 250 -8.34 5.79 8.65
CA TYR A 250 -6.99 5.75 9.20
C TYR A 250 -6.89 6.60 10.49
N ARG A 251 -6.62 5.96 11.64
CA ARG A 251 -6.71 6.56 12.99
C ARG A 251 -5.40 7.16 13.52
N ASN A 252 -4.27 6.99 12.81
CA ASN A 252 -2.94 7.40 13.31
C ASN A 252 -2.53 8.82 12.88
N ARG A 253 -3.44 9.73 12.65
CA ARG A 253 -3.16 11.13 12.26
C ARG A 253 -2.07 11.26 11.19
N ARG A 254 -2.09 10.42 10.17
CA ARG A 254 -1.12 10.32 9.05
C ARG A 254 0.27 9.76 9.41
N LYS A 255 0.58 9.57 10.69
CA LYS A 255 1.87 8.99 11.09
C LYS A 255 2.02 7.59 10.51
N ARG A 256 3.20 7.29 9.97
CA ARG A 256 3.58 6.00 9.36
C ARG A 256 2.69 5.53 8.20
N PHE A 257 1.84 6.41 7.63
CA PHE A 257 0.94 6.02 6.55
C PHE A 257 1.73 5.56 5.32
N GLY A 258 2.72 6.34 4.85
CA GLY A 258 3.57 5.98 3.72
C GLY A 258 4.34 4.68 3.94
N LEU A 259 4.91 4.49 5.14
CA LEU A 259 5.61 3.25 5.50
C LEU A 259 4.67 2.03 5.37
N ARG A 260 3.44 2.15 5.87
CA ARG A 260 2.46 1.06 5.84
C ARG A 260 1.97 0.75 4.44
N VAL A 261 1.75 1.78 3.61
CA VAL A 261 1.45 1.59 2.18
C VAL A 261 2.60 0.84 1.51
N ASN A 262 3.85 1.27 1.74
CA ASN A 262 5.04 0.61 1.18
C ASN A 262 5.16 -0.84 1.64
N LEU A 263 5.07 -1.09 2.96
CA LEU A 263 5.24 -2.45 3.50
C LEU A 263 4.15 -3.41 3.00
N ILE A 264 2.89 -2.97 2.97
CA ILE A 264 1.78 -3.79 2.45
C ILE A 264 1.95 -4.03 0.94
N SER A 265 2.46 -3.05 0.19
CA SER A 265 2.79 -3.22 -1.23
C SER A 265 3.95 -4.20 -1.45
N ALA A 266 4.96 -4.18 -0.58
CA ALA A 266 6.07 -5.12 -0.63
C ALA A 266 5.63 -6.55 -0.26
N ILE A 267 4.77 -6.71 0.75
CA ILE A 267 4.13 -7.99 1.09
C ILE A 267 3.35 -8.52 -0.11
N TYR A 268 2.58 -7.66 -0.79
CA TYR A 268 1.86 -8.03 -2.00
C TYR A 268 2.83 -8.53 -3.09
N ASN A 269 3.95 -7.83 -3.33
CA ASN A 269 4.95 -8.26 -4.30
C ASN A 269 5.57 -9.60 -3.94
N PHE A 270 5.89 -9.83 -2.67
CA PHE A 270 6.43 -11.09 -2.18
C PHE A 270 5.46 -12.27 -2.42
N GLU A 271 4.16 -12.03 -2.31
CA GLU A 271 3.13 -13.05 -2.56
C GLU A 271 2.88 -13.36 -4.05
N LEU A 272 3.40 -12.54 -4.96
CA LEU A 272 3.32 -12.82 -6.40
C LEU A 272 4.31 -13.90 -6.84
N GLY A 273 5.38 -14.11 -6.10
CA GLY A 273 6.44 -15.07 -6.38
C GLY A 273 7.71 -14.37 -6.75
#